data_4821f2d19ae242d18a23a44864d61025
#
_entry.id   4821f2d19ae242d18a23a44864d61025
#
_cell.length_a   1.000
_cell.length_b   1.000
_cell.length_c   1.000
_cell.angle_alpha   90.00
_cell.angle_beta   90.00
_cell.angle_gamma   90.00
#
_symmetry.space_group_name_H-M   'P 1'
#
loop_
_entity.id
_entity.type
_entity.pdbx_description
1 polymer ?
#
loop_
_entity_poly.entity_id
_entity_poly.type
_entity_poly.pdbx_seq_one_letter_code
_entity_poly.pdbx_strand_id
1 'polypeptide(L)'
;VTVDVDGEDRRFVFQKVNIFVFKNPKRIMKNIEYITTHISEKLEASGKSRDLCMHFLHTAKGKNYVMEDQGFWRVSEYVPNTITINASEDLDVIRSAGRAFGNFQTMLSDFDASRLYETIPNFHNTRSRIAVLMRHVNEDPCGRVDDVRDEIARIRKLTPLAVRLNELVDSQELGYRVTHNDTKINNVLFDQDTHEAKTVID
;
A
#
# COMPACT_ATOMS: atom_id res chain seq x y z
N VAL A 1 -11.45 -18.37 -1.85
CA VAL A 1 -12.28 -19.42 -1.27
C VAL A 1 -13.72 -19.08 -1.53
N THR A 2 -14.51 -20.06 -1.97
CA THR A 2 -15.97 -19.94 -2.09
C THR A 2 -16.62 -20.56 -0.86
N VAL A 3 -17.61 -19.89 -0.32
CA VAL A 3 -18.35 -20.32 0.89
C VAL A 3 -19.84 -20.13 0.60
N ASP A 4 -20.64 -21.14 0.92
CA ASP A 4 -22.11 -21.00 0.95
C ASP A 4 -22.48 -20.11 2.14
N VAL A 5 -23.20 -19.04 1.84
CA VAL A 5 -23.73 -18.12 2.83
C VAL A 5 -25.24 -17.97 2.55
N ASP A 6 -26.05 -18.58 3.40
CA ASP A 6 -27.53 -18.57 3.30
C ASP A 6 -28.06 -19.10 1.92
N GLY A 7 -27.37 -20.10 1.35
CA GLY A 7 -27.70 -20.71 0.05
C GLY A 7 -27.14 -19.99 -1.17
N GLU A 8 -26.29 -18.99 -0.97
CA GLU A 8 -25.59 -18.28 -2.04
C GLU A 8 -24.07 -18.49 -1.95
N ASP A 9 -23.45 -18.82 -3.09
CA ASP A 9 -22.01 -18.95 -3.22
C ASP A 9 -21.34 -17.57 -3.18
N ARG A 10 -20.66 -17.26 -2.07
CA ARG A 10 -19.88 -16.02 -1.90
C ARG A 10 -18.38 -16.32 -1.92
N ARG A 11 -17.61 -15.44 -2.57
CA ARG A 11 -16.17 -15.59 -2.69
C ARG A 11 -15.43 -14.61 -1.76
N PHE A 12 -14.37 -15.11 -1.12
CA PHE A 12 -13.53 -14.37 -0.19
C PHE A 12 -12.06 -14.61 -0.47
N VAL A 13 -11.23 -13.63 -0.11
CA VAL A 13 -9.77 -13.72 -0.17
C VAL A 13 -9.22 -13.86 1.25
N PHE A 14 -8.60 -14.99 1.55
CA PHE A 14 -7.93 -15.27 2.82
C PHE A 14 -6.45 -14.96 2.67
N GLN A 15 -5.93 -14.08 3.50
CA GLN A 15 -4.53 -13.67 3.46
C GLN A 15 -3.86 -13.89 4.82
N LYS A 16 -2.73 -14.60 4.81
CA LYS A 16 -1.84 -14.72 5.96
C LYS A 16 -0.85 -13.56 5.95
N VAL A 17 -0.89 -12.73 6.99
CA VAL A 17 0.02 -11.59 7.12
C VAL A 17 1.41 -12.07 7.57
N ASN A 18 2.45 -11.62 6.89
CA ASN A 18 3.83 -11.95 7.25
C ASN A 18 4.27 -11.18 8.50
N ILE A 19 4.20 -11.82 9.66
CA ILE A 19 4.58 -11.24 10.96
C ILE A 19 6.09 -11.04 11.15
N PHE A 20 6.92 -11.63 10.30
CA PHE A 20 8.37 -11.39 10.32
C PHE A 20 8.70 -10.00 9.73
N VAL A 21 7.99 -9.57 8.71
CA VAL A 21 8.09 -8.24 8.11
C VAL A 21 7.30 -7.24 8.96
N PHE A 22 6.05 -7.54 9.23
CA PHE A 22 5.11 -6.69 9.94
C PHE A 22 5.08 -7.05 11.43
N LYS A 23 5.97 -6.46 12.20
CA LYS A 23 6.12 -6.77 13.64
C LYS A 23 4.87 -6.46 14.48
N ASN A 24 3.99 -5.60 14.00
CA ASN A 24 2.72 -5.28 14.67
C ASN A 24 1.54 -5.35 13.69
N PRO A 25 1.09 -6.56 13.31
CA PRO A 25 0.03 -6.74 12.32
C PRO A 25 -1.32 -6.15 12.75
N LYS A 26 -1.56 -6.01 14.05
CA LYS A 26 -2.77 -5.33 14.57
C LYS A 26 -2.82 -3.85 14.17
N ARG A 27 -1.66 -3.16 14.11
CA ARG A 27 -1.57 -1.77 13.64
C ARG A 27 -1.88 -1.65 12.16
N ILE A 28 -1.46 -2.63 11.35
CA ILE A 28 -1.84 -2.68 9.93
C ILE A 28 -3.34 -2.76 9.80
N MET A 29 -3.98 -3.70 10.49
CA MET A 29 -5.43 -3.87 10.44
C MET A 29 -6.18 -2.63 10.93
N LYS A 30 -5.62 -1.90 11.90
CA LYS A 30 -6.17 -0.63 12.36
C LYS A 30 -6.06 0.47 11.29
N ASN A 31 -4.93 0.57 10.59
CA ASN A 31 -4.77 1.49 9.46
C ASN A 31 -5.76 1.16 8.35
N ILE A 32 -5.87 -0.12 7.98
CA ILE A 32 -6.82 -0.58 6.96
C ILE A 32 -8.25 -0.17 7.34
N GLU A 33 -8.65 -0.43 8.58
CA GLU A 33 -9.98 -0.04 9.08
C GLU A 33 -10.24 1.46 8.91
N TYR A 34 -9.30 2.29 9.35
CA TYR A 34 -9.45 3.74 9.23
C TYR A 34 -9.58 4.21 7.78
N ILE A 35 -8.73 3.68 6.90
CA ILE A 35 -8.70 4.07 5.48
C ILE A 35 -9.94 3.58 4.75
N THR A 36 -10.29 2.30 4.90
CA THR A 36 -11.42 1.73 4.17
C THR A 36 -12.76 2.30 4.66
N THR A 37 -12.91 2.56 5.97
CA THR A 37 -14.10 3.23 6.50
C THR A 37 -14.25 4.62 5.90
N HIS A 38 -13.19 5.45 5.94
CA HIS A 38 -13.23 6.82 5.41
C HIS A 38 -13.56 6.87 3.91
N ILE A 39 -12.95 5.96 3.11
CA ILE A 39 -13.25 5.86 1.68
C ILE A 39 -14.69 5.39 1.47
N SER A 40 -15.16 4.37 2.19
CA SER A 40 -16.51 3.83 2.05
C SER A 40 -17.58 4.88 2.37
N GLU A 41 -17.42 5.66 3.43
CA GLU A 41 -18.31 6.77 3.78
C GLU A 41 -18.41 7.82 2.66
N LYS A 42 -17.28 8.16 2.01
CA LYS A 42 -17.27 9.09 0.88
C LYS A 42 -17.90 8.51 -0.38
N LEU A 43 -17.68 7.23 -0.66
CA LEU A 43 -18.31 6.55 -1.80
C LEU A 43 -19.83 6.52 -1.61
N GLU A 44 -20.30 6.16 -0.43
CA GLU A 44 -21.72 6.15 -0.09
C GLU A 44 -22.34 7.53 -0.21
N ALA A 45 -21.72 8.55 0.37
CA ALA A 45 -22.18 9.94 0.27
C ALA A 45 -22.23 10.48 -1.17
N SER A 46 -21.39 9.96 -2.06
CA SER A 46 -21.35 10.32 -3.48
C SER A 46 -22.17 9.41 -4.41
N GLY A 47 -22.88 8.41 -3.86
CA GLY A 47 -23.67 7.44 -4.62
C GLY A 47 -22.84 6.53 -5.53
N LYS A 48 -21.54 6.35 -5.22
CA LYS A 48 -20.63 5.49 -5.98
C LYS A 48 -20.64 4.06 -5.46
N SER A 49 -20.23 3.11 -6.31
CA SER A 49 -20.16 1.70 -5.92
C SER A 49 -19.18 1.49 -4.77
N ARG A 50 -19.59 0.65 -3.82
CA ARG A 50 -18.73 0.19 -2.73
C ARG A 50 -17.54 -0.64 -3.22
N ASP A 51 -17.63 -1.26 -4.40
CA ASP A 51 -16.57 -2.08 -4.99
C ASP A 51 -15.30 -1.29 -5.38
N LEU A 52 -15.38 0.04 -5.29
CA LEU A 52 -14.22 0.93 -5.46
C LEU A 52 -13.32 0.98 -4.22
N CYS A 53 -13.68 0.27 -3.15
CA CYS A 53 -12.89 0.10 -1.94
C CYS A 53 -12.87 -1.36 -1.49
N MET A 54 -11.76 -1.79 -0.89
CA MET A 54 -11.66 -3.12 -0.30
C MET A 54 -12.51 -3.23 0.97
N HIS A 55 -13.22 -4.36 1.12
CA HIS A 55 -14.01 -4.67 2.31
C HIS A 55 -13.43 -5.85 3.07
N PHE A 56 -13.09 -5.64 4.33
CA PHE A 56 -12.55 -6.66 5.22
C PHE A 56 -13.63 -7.16 6.17
N LEU A 57 -13.72 -8.50 6.33
CA LEU A 57 -14.69 -9.12 7.20
C LEU A 57 -14.30 -8.94 8.68
N HIS A 58 -15.33 -8.81 9.49
CA HIS A 58 -15.18 -8.80 10.95
C HIS A 58 -15.62 -10.13 11.56
N THR A 59 -14.90 -10.56 12.57
CA THR A 59 -15.31 -11.70 13.40
C THR A 59 -16.54 -11.32 14.22
N ALA A 60 -17.24 -12.29 14.81
CA ALA A 60 -18.35 -12.05 15.74
C ALA A 60 -17.96 -11.18 16.96
N LYS A 61 -16.66 -11.03 17.25
CA LYS A 61 -16.11 -10.16 18.30
C LYS A 61 -15.70 -8.77 17.78
N GLY A 62 -16.08 -8.42 16.55
CA GLY A 62 -15.80 -7.12 15.93
C GLY A 62 -14.32 -6.89 15.52
N LYS A 63 -13.50 -7.93 15.38
CA LYS A 63 -12.12 -7.80 14.90
C LYS A 63 -12.04 -8.10 13.42
N ASN A 64 -11.36 -7.27 12.65
CA ASN A 64 -11.09 -7.47 11.21
C ASN A 64 -9.90 -8.39 10.93
N TYR A 65 -9.50 -9.21 11.90
CA TYR A 65 -8.43 -10.22 11.81
C TYR A 65 -8.68 -11.39 12.75
N VAL A 66 -8.03 -12.52 12.46
CA VAL A 66 -7.91 -13.67 13.34
C VAL A 66 -6.43 -13.92 13.64
N MET A 67 -6.09 -14.21 14.89
CA MET A 67 -4.75 -14.57 15.32
C MET A 67 -4.83 -15.90 16.06
N GLU A 68 -4.17 -16.92 15.51
CA GLU A 68 -4.10 -18.27 16.03
C GLU A 68 -2.65 -18.77 15.98
N ASP A 69 -2.37 -19.96 16.53
CA ASP A 69 -1.04 -20.56 16.57
C ASP A 69 -0.39 -20.66 15.18
N GLN A 70 -1.20 -20.81 14.12
CA GLN A 70 -0.74 -20.93 12.73
C GLN A 70 -0.49 -19.58 12.04
N GLY A 71 -0.78 -18.43 12.67
CA GLY A 71 -0.48 -17.12 12.14
C GLY A 71 -1.57 -16.07 12.32
N PHE A 72 -1.32 -14.95 11.68
CA PHE A 72 -2.20 -13.79 11.65
C PHE A 72 -2.91 -13.71 10.30
N TRP A 73 -4.24 -13.71 10.30
CA TRP A 73 -5.07 -13.79 9.11
C TRP A 73 -6.01 -12.62 8.99
N ARG A 74 -6.23 -12.17 7.74
CA ARG A 74 -7.30 -11.24 7.38
C ARG A 74 -8.11 -11.84 6.23
N VAL A 75 -9.37 -11.46 6.15
CA VAL A 75 -10.27 -11.92 5.09
C VAL A 75 -10.95 -10.71 4.47
N SER A 76 -10.91 -10.61 3.15
CA SER A 76 -11.65 -9.60 2.41
C SER A 76 -12.67 -10.23 1.48
N GLU A 77 -13.70 -9.46 1.12
CA GLU A 77 -14.60 -9.83 0.05
C GLU A 77 -13.81 -9.90 -1.28
N TYR A 78 -14.18 -10.84 -2.12
CA TYR A 78 -13.64 -10.92 -3.48
C TYR A 78 -14.36 -9.92 -4.38
N VAL A 79 -13.62 -9.10 -5.11
CA VAL A 79 -14.21 -8.17 -6.07
C VAL A 79 -14.45 -8.91 -7.39
N PRO A 80 -15.71 -9.10 -7.81
CA PRO A 80 -16.02 -9.90 -9.01
C PRO A 80 -15.62 -9.18 -10.30
N ASN A 81 -15.44 -9.97 -11.36
CA ASN A 81 -15.08 -9.50 -12.70
C ASN A 81 -13.84 -8.61 -12.71
N THR A 82 -12.81 -9.03 -11.95
CA THR A 82 -11.54 -8.32 -11.91
C THR A 82 -10.36 -9.23 -12.15
N ILE A 83 -9.30 -8.63 -12.72
CA ILE A 83 -8.00 -9.24 -12.91
C ILE A 83 -6.91 -8.34 -12.33
N THR A 84 -5.74 -8.92 -12.06
CA THR A 84 -4.51 -8.17 -11.79
C THR A 84 -3.59 -8.21 -13.01
N ILE A 85 -2.88 -7.11 -13.28
CA ILE A 85 -1.94 -6.99 -14.39
C ILE A 85 -0.54 -6.75 -13.79
N ASN A 86 0.41 -7.63 -14.09
CA ASN A 86 1.76 -7.52 -13.52
C ASN A 86 2.63 -6.49 -14.24
N ALA A 87 2.46 -6.38 -15.55
CA ALA A 87 3.13 -5.39 -16.40
C ALA A 87 2.27 -5.13 -17.64
N SER A 88 2.35 -3.93 -18.19
CA SER A 88 1.64 -3.55 -19.41
C SER A 88 2.44 -2.53 -20.20
N GLU A 89 2.41 -2.63 -21.53
CA GLU A 89 2.86 -1.60 -22.47
C GLU A 89 1.67 -0.77 -23.00
N ASP A 90 0.45 -1.19 -22.70
CA ASP A 90 -0.76 -0.47 -23.05
C ASP A 90 -0.90 0.81 -22.22
N LEU A 91 -0.83 1.95 -22.87
CA LEU A 91 -0.89 3.27 -22.25
C LEU A 91 -2.24 3.56 -21.58
N ASP A 92 -3.33 2.94 -22.04
CA ASP A 92 -4.64 3.14 -21.42
C ASP A 92 -4.74 2.39 -20.10
N VAL A 93 -4.17 1.19 -20.01
CA VAL A 93 -4.03 0.45 -18.76
C VAL A 93 -3.16 1.22 -17.76
N ILE A 94 -1.98 1.72 -18.21
CA ILE A 94 -1.06 2.50 -17.35
C ILE A 94 -1.75 3.79 -16.87
N ARG A 95 -2.46 4.48 -17.76
CA ARG A 95 -3.20 5.70 -17.42
C ARG A 95 -4.33 5.40 -16.42
N SER A 96 -5.03 4.29 -16.59
CA SER A 96 -6.09 3.87 -15.70
C SER A 96 -5.56 3.53 -14.31
N ALA A 97 -4.42 2.84 -14.20
CA ALA A 97 -3.73 2.60 -12.93
C ALA A 97 -3.33 3.91 -12.24
N GLY A 98 -2.72 4.84 -12.98
CA GLY A 98 -2.34 6.16 -12.46
C GLY A 98 -3.56 6.94 -11.93
N ARG A 99 -4.69 6.87 -12.64
CA ARG A 99 -5.96 7.47 -12.20
C ARG A 99 -6.49 6.84 -10.92
N ALA A 100 -6.38 5.52 -10.78
CA ALA A 100 -6.82 4.81 -9.57
C ALA A 100 -6.05 5.29 -8.33
N PHE A 101 -4.71 5.37 -8.40
CA PHE A 101 -3.90 5.89 -7.31
C PHE A 101 -4.15 7.38 -7.04
N GLY A 102 -4.36 8.20 -8.10
CA GLY A 102 -4.74 9.61 -7.95
C GLY A 102 -6.09 9.78 -7.24
N ASN A 103 -7.08 8.96 -7.59
CA ASN A 103 -8.38 8.94 -6.93
C ASN A 103 -8.28 8.50 -5.47
N PHE A 104 -7.47 7.46 -5.18
CA PHE A 104 -7.20 7.02 -3.81
C PHE A 104 -6.65 8.18 -2.95
N GLN A 105 -5.66 8.92 -3.45
CA GLN A 105 -5.11 10.08 -2.74
C GLN A 105 -6.14 11.21 -2.58
N THR A 106 -6.98 11.45 -3.59
CA THR A 106 -8.05 12.44 -3.53
C THR A 106 -9.09 12.10 -2.47
N MET A 107 -9.47 10.81 -2.38
CA MET A 107 -10.41 10.33 -1.37
C MET A 107 -9.88 10.53 0.05
N LEU A 108 -8.56 10.51 0.24
CA LEU A 108 -7.88 10.63 1.53
C LEU A 108 -7.29 12.02 1.78
N SER A 109 -7.59 13.02 0.94
CA SER A 109 -6.99 14.36 1.03
C SER A 109 -7.34 15.13 2.30
N ASP A 110 -8.45 14.82 2.93
CA ASP A 110 -8.96 15.38 4.19
C ASP A 110 -8.82 14.42 5.39
N PHE A 111 -8.22 13.23 5.17
CA PHE A 111 -7.98 12.30 6.26
C PHE A 111 -6.81 12.76 7.13
N ASP A 112 -6.99 12.75 8.44
CA ASP A 112 -5.92 13.07 9.39
C ASP A 112 -4.88 11.93 9.44
N ALA A 113 -3.78 12.13 8.73
CA ALA A 113 -2.69 11.15 8.63
C ALA A 113 -2.03 10.81 9.99
N SER A 114 -2.17 11.67 11.01
CA SER A 114 -1.63 11.42 12.35
C SER A 114 -2.30 10.24 13.07
N ARG A 115 -3.49 9.82 12.61
CA ARG A 115 -4.21 8.65 13.12
C ARG A 115 -3.59 7.31 12.70
N LEU A 116 -2.75 7.32 11.66
CA LEU A 116 -2.13 6.10 11.14
C LEU A 116 -0.85 5.73 11.89
N TYR A 117 -0.63 4.45 11.99
CA TYR A 117 0.61 3.89 12.55
C TYR A 117 1.63 3.66 11.43
N GLU A 118 2.87 4.04 11.65
CA GLU A 118 3.98 3.59 10.82
C GLU A 118 4.18 2.07 11.03
N THR A 119 3.96 1.28 9.99
CA THR A 119 3.96 -0.19 10.08
C THR A 119 5.33 -0.81 9.83
N ILE A 120 6.16 -0.15 9.02
CA ILE A 120 7.58 -0.48 8.79
C ILE A 120 8.38 0.79 9.02
N PRO A 121 9.10 0.94 10.16
CA PRO A 121 9.84 2.15 10.48
C PRO A 121 10.85 2.53 9.39
N ASN A 122 10.87 3.80 9.02
CA ASN A 122 11.77 4.37 8.02
C ASN A 122 11.68 3.73 6.62
N PHE A 123 10.57 3.07 6.26
CA PHE A 123 10.44 2.34 5.01
C PHE A 123 10.73 3.21 3.78
N HIS A 124 10.20 4.44 3.75
CA HIS A 124 10.45 5.42 2.68
C HIS A 124 11.28 6.63 3.12
N ASN A 125 11.99 6.55 4.23
CA ASN A 125 12.89 7.61 4.67
C ASN A 125 14.18 7.58 3.84
N THR A 126 14.23 8.40 2.80
CA THR A 126 15.36 8.46 1.85
C THR A 126 16.67 8.81 2.55
N ARG A 127 16.65 9.74 3.50
CA ARG A 127 17.84 10.13 4.30
C ARG A 127 18.41 8.91 5.05
N SER A 128 17.55 8.17 5.73
CA SER A 128 17.95 6.96 6.47
C SER A 128 18.51 5.88 5.53
N ARG A 129 17.87 5.66 4.37
CA ARG A 129 18.34 4.68 3.39
C ARG A 129 19.70 5.04 2.81
N ILE A 130 19.94 6.31 2.48
CA ILE A 130 21.25 6.79 2.00
C ILE A 130 22.30 6.61 3.09
N ALA A 131 22.00 6.92 4.36
CA ALA A 131 22.95 6.72 5.47
C ALA A 131 23.34 5.25 5.62
N VAL A 132 22.38 4.32 5.52
CA VAL A 132 22.64 2.87 5.54
C VAL A 132 23.51 2.46 4.36
N LEU A 133 23.19 2.91 3.15
CA LEU A 133 23.99 2.63 1.95
C LEU A 133 25.44 3.12 2.14
N MET A 134 25.65 4.38 2.56
CA MET A 134 27.00 4.95 2.72
C MET A 134 27.80 4.21 3.79
N ARG A 135 27.16 3.73 4.85
CA ARG A 135 27.84 2.87 5.84
C ARG A 135 28.35 1.58 5.19
N HIS A 136 27.51 0.87 4.43
CA HIS A 136 27.92 -0.36 3.75
C HIS A 136 28.96 -0.12 2.64
N VAL A 137 28.94 1.03 1.97
CA VAL A 137 30.00 1.44 1.04
C VAL A 137 31.33 1.61 1.74
N ASN A 138 31.35 2.18 2.94
CA ASN A 138 32.58 2.37 3.72
C ASN A 138 33.12 1.06 4.33
N GLU A 139 32.23 0.16 4.73
CA GLU A 139 32.59 -1.12 5.34
C GLU A 139 32.96 -2.20 4.29
N ASP A 140 32.39 -2.08 3.10
CA ASP A 140 32.50 -3.02 1.96
C ASP A 140 32.52 -4.50 2.35
N PRO A 141 31.52 -4.99 3.09
CA PRO A 141 31.54 -6.33 3.70
C PRO A 141 31.56 -7.47 2.67
N CYS A 142 31.25 -7.18 1.41
CA CYS A 142 31.20 -8.17 0.31
C CYS A 142 32.29 -7.92 -0.75
N GLY A 143 33.14 -6.89 -0.62
CA GLY A 143 34.19 -6.53 -1.57
C GLY A 143 33.63 -6.12 -2.95
N ARG A 144 32.43 -5.51 -3.00
CA ARG A 144 31.72 -5.20 -4.26
C ARG A 144 31.63 -3.71 -4.58
N VAL A 145 32.20 -2.85 -3.75
CA VAL A 145 32.11 -1.38 -3.93
C VAL A 145 32.74 -0.96 -5.24
N ASP A 146 33.84 -1.62 -5.64
CA ASP A 146 34.55 -1.31 -6.88
C ASP A 146 33.72 -1.59 -8.14
N ASP A 147 32.84 -2.58 -8.09
CA ASP A 147 31.99 -2.97 -9.22
C ASP A 147 30.88 -1.94 -9.49
N VAL A 148 30.56 -1.08 -8.52
CA VAL A 148 29.41 -0.13 -8.55
C VAL A 148 29.83 1.31 -8.20
N ARG A 149 31.08 1.69 -8.48
CA ARG A 149 31.64 3.01 -8.16
C ARG A 149 30.88 4.16 -8.80
N ASP A 150 30.47 3.98 -10.05
CA ASP A 150 29.78 5.03 -10.81
C ASP A 150 28.37 5.26 -10.27
N GLU A 151 27.66 4.19 -9.91
CA GLU A 151 26.35 4.27 -9.26
C GLU A 151 26.44 4.97 -7.91
N ILE A 152 27.44 4.62 -7.10
CA ILE A 152 27.68 5.26 -5.80
C ILE A 152 27.97 6.75 -5.98
N ALA A 153 28.85 7.12 -6.93
CA ALA A 153 29.16 8.51 -7.25
C ALA A 153 27.91 9.29 -7.69
N ARG A 154 27.07 8.67 -8.51
CA ARG A 154 25.80 9.24 -8.96
C ARG A 154 24.82 9.45 -7.80
N ILE A 155 24.68 8.46 -6.91
CA ILE A 155 23.84 8.58 -5.71
C ILE A 155 24.32 9.71 -4.80
N ARG A 156 25.63 9.79 -4.54
CA ARG A 156 26.21 10.90 -3.76
C ARG A 156 25.88 12.27 -4.35
N LYS A 157 26.02 12.42 -5.66
CA LYS A 157 25.69 13.66 -6.39
C LYS A 157 24.20 14.02 -6.27
N LEU A 158 23.31 13.03 -6.28
CA LEU A 158 21.85 13.23 -6.23
C LEU A 158 21.32 13.31 -4.79
N THR A 159 22.12 13.00 -3.78
CA THR A 159 21.71 12.99 -2.37
C THR A 159 21.02 14.30 -1.93
N PRO A 160 21.55 15.52 -2.22
CA PRO A 160 20.88 16.75 -1.80
C PRO A 160 19.46 16.89 -2.35
N LEU A 161 19.23 16.48 -3.61
CA LEU A 161 17.92 16.47 -4.21
C LEU A 161 17.02 15.39 -3.60
N ALA A 162 17.57 14.19 -3.38
CA ALA A 162 16.82 13.05 -2.87
C ALA A 162 16.30 13.25 -1.44
N VAL A 163 16.99 14.00 -0.59
CA VAL A 163 16.57 14.29 0.80
C VAL A 163 15.70 15.53 0.93
N ARG A 164 15.45 16.27 -0.16
CA ARG A 164 14.72 17.53 -0.12
C ARG A 164 13.32 17.40 0.48
N LEU A 165 12.60 16.31 0.21
CA LEU A 165 11.28 16.07 0.80
C LEU A 165 11.36 15.88 2.32
N ASN A 166 12.43 15.22 2.84
CA ASN A 166 12.63 15.09 4.27
C ASN A 166 12.85 16.47 4.91
N GLU A 167 13.62 17.35 4.26
CA GLU A 167 13.87 18.72 4.74
C GLU A 167 12.59 19.54 4.79
N LEU A 168 11.74 19.47 3.77
CA LEU A 168 10.46 20.18 3.71
C LEU A 168 9.48 19.71 4.80
N VAL A 169 9.51 18.41 5.14
CA VAL A 169 8.71 17.88 6.25
C VAL A 169 9.27 18.34 7.59
N ASP A 170 10.61 18.29 7.78
CA ASP A 170 11.26 18.73 9.01
C ASP A 170 11.05 20.23 9.29
N SER A 171 11.03 21.07 8.22
CA SER A 171 10.73 22.52 8.30
C SER A 171 9.24 22.85 8.40
N GLN A 172 8.36 21.84 8.36
CA GLN A 172 6.90 22.00 8.35
C GLN A 172 6.35 22.74 7.11
N GLU A 173 7.14 22.90 6.06
CA GLU A 173 6.67 23.42 4.76
C GLU A 173 5.81 22.41 4.02
N LEU A 174 6.01 21.11 4.29
CA LEU A 174 5.23 20.02 3.74
C LEU A 174 4.59 19.20 4.86
N GLY A 175 3.26 19.14 4.87
CA GLY A 175 2.51 18.32 5.83
C GLY A 175 2.49 16.84 5.43
N TYR A 176 2.29 15.98 6.43
CA TYR A 176 2.06 14.55 6.20
C TYR A 176 0.73 14.31 5.47
N ARG A 177 0.74 13.38 4.52
CA ARG A 177 -0.45 12.88 3.82
C ARG A 177 -0.45 11.37 3.80
N VAL A 178 -1.63 10.79 3.67
CA VAL A 178 -1.75 9.36 3.43
C VAL A 178 -1.28 9.05 2.02
N THR A 179 -0.40 8.08 1.89
CA THR A 179 0.08 7.54 0.62
C THR A 179 0.00 6.01 0.64
N HIS A 180 -0.20 5.41 -0.51
CA HIS A 180 -0.29 3.95 -0.62
C HIS A 180 1.07 3.25 -0.36
N ASN A 181 2.19 3.93 -0.68
CA ASN A 181 3.57 3.47 -0.50
C ASN A 181 4.03 2.30 -1.39
N ASP A 182 3.15 1.66 -2.15
CA ASP A 182 3.50 0.59 -3.11
C ASP A 182 2.62 0.71 -4.38
N THR A 183 2.79 1.80 -5.11
CA THR A 183 1.98 2.17 -6.28
C THR A 183 2.39 1.41 -7.55
N LYS A 184 2.47 0.10 -7.47
CA LYS A 184 2.73 -0.77 -8.62
C LYS A 184 1.41 -1.21 -9.27
N ILE A 185 1.46 -1.51 -10.58
CA ILE A 185 0.29 -1.82 -11.40
C ILE A 185 -0.51 -3.02 -10.87
N ASN A 186 0.17 -4.03 -10.33
CA ASN A 186 -0.49 -5.22 -9.78
C ASN A 186 -1.13 -5.02 -8.39
N ASN A 187 -1.03 -3.82 -7.82
CA ASN A 187 -1.81 -3.39 -6.65
C ASN A 187 -3.09 -2.63 -7.07
N VAL A 188 -3.52 -2.85 -8.31
CA VAL A 188 -4.81 -2.38 -8.82
C VAL A 188 -5.58 -3.56 -9.36
N LEU A 189 -6.85 -3.68 -9.01
CA LEU A 189 -7.80 -4.57 -9.66
C LEU A 189 -8.40 -3.85 -10.86
N PHE A 190 -8.30 -4.49 -12.01
CA PHE A 190 -8.87 -4.00 -13.27
C PHE A 190 -10.12 -4.78 -13.61
N ASP A 191 -11.09 -4.13 -14.21
CA ASP A 191 -12.22 -4.79 -14.83
C ASP A 191 -11.73 -5.78 -15.91
N GLN A 192 -12.25 -6.99 -15.88
CA GLN A 192 -11.79 -8.08 -16.73
C GLN A 192 -12.03 -7.81 -18.24
N ASP A 193 -13.09 -7.08 -18.56
CA ASP A 193 -13.52 -6.86 -19.94
C ASP A 193 -12.98 -5.55 -20.53
N THR A 194 -13.00 -4.48 -19.72
CA THR A 194 -12.62 -3.13 -20.17
C THR A 194 -11.17 -2.75 -19.85
N HIS A 195 -10.53 -3.47 -18.94
CA HIS A 195 -9.21 -3.13 -18.35
C HIS A 195 -9.19 -1.76 -17.66
N GLU A 196 -10.34 -1.21 -17.31
CA GLU A 196 -10.38 -0.04 -16.45
C GLU A 196 -10.12 -0.41 -14.99
N ALA A 197 -9.38 0.44 -14.30
CA ALA A 197 -9.07 0.24 -12.89
C ALA A 197 -10.33 0.39 -12.02
N LYS A 198 -10.61 -0.61 -11.19
CA LYS A 198 -11.74 -0.63 -10.25
C LYS A 198 -11.33 -0.17 -8.86
N THR A 199 -10.36 -0.84 -8.25
CA THR A 199 -9.96 -0.55 -6.87
C THR A 199 -8.48 -0.78 -6.65
N VAL A 200 -7.92 0.00 -5.74
CA VAL A 200 -6.54 -0.14 -5.25
C VAL A 200 -6.55 -1.17 -4.12
N ILE A 201 -5.55 -2.06 -4.12
CA ILE A 201 -5.42 -3.15 -3.15
C ILE A 201 -4.03 -3.16 -2.49
N ASP A 202 -3.90 -3.92 -1.38
CA ASP A 202 -2.69 -4.24 -0.61
C ASP A 202 -2.12 -3.01 0.11
#